data_ea4bb0ea5fec9e06a76dabbed16b813f
#
_entry.id   ea4bb0ea5fec9e06a76dabbed16b813f
#
_cell.length_a   1.000
_cell.length_b   1.000
_cell.length_c   1.000
_cell.angle_alpha   90.00
_cell.angle_beta   90.00
_cell.angle_gamma   90.00
#
_symmetry.space_group_name_H-M   'P 1'
#
loop_
_entity.id
_entity.type
_entity.pdbx_description
1 polymer ?
#
loop_
_entity_poly.entity_id
_entity_poly.type
_entity_poly.pdbx_seq_one_letter_code
_entity_poly.pdbx_strand_id
1 'polypeptide(L)'
;MTALKNRPIIRTDNFLHNQRGITGLETAIVLIAFVVVASVFAFAVLNTGFLSSEKSKEAALGGLQETSSTLSLRGEVIADSNAAKTAVDLIKFNLAPASTASESVDLSTTGSVITYLDDFQGINCQNPQSFDGDPDTAECSWSSEWLIGSGEIVDPGEQVEITVTLTNLTPLLAAKQEFTIQIKPNKGAVVIVTRTLPGELQGIMDVK
;
A
#
# COMPACT_ATOMS: atom_id res chain seq x y z
N MET A 1 26.78 84.58 74.62
CA MET A 1 27.71 83.75 73.82
C MET A 1 27.25 82.33 73.88
N THR A 2 26.55 81.90 72.80
CA THR A 2 25.93 80.60 72.76
C THR A 2 26.53 79.85 71.52
N ALA A 3 27.31 78.81 71.75
CA ALA A 3 27.94 78.07 70.71
C ALA A 3 26.92 77.11 70.02
N LEU A 4 26.70 77.30 68.76
CA LEU A 4 25.93 76.38 67.89
C LEU A 4 26.75 75.07 67.62
N LYS A 5 26.20 73.99 68.16
CA LYS A 5 26.74 72.60 68.00
C LYS A 5 26.45 72.09 66.59
N ASN A 6 27.52 71.99 65.79
CA ASN A 6 27.47 71.47 64.44
C ASN A 6 27.16 69.96 64.52
N ARG A 7 25.98 69.51 64.03
CA ARG A 7 25.61 68.09 63.86
C ARG A 7 26.03 67.62 62.45
N PRO A 8 26.76 66.53 62.29
CA PRO A 8 26.98 66.03 60.95
C PRO A 8 25.71 65.46 60.38
N ILE A 9 25.31 65.96 59.23
CA ILE A 9 24.22 65.40 58.41
C ILE A 9 24.76 64.14 57.80
N ILE A 10 24.30 62.97 58.26
CA ILE A 10 24.56 61.68 57.64
C ILE A 10 23.76 61.67 56.31
N ARG A 11 24.50 61.77 55.24
CA ARG A 11 23.96 61.65 53.88
C ARG A 11 23.53 60.24 53.65
N THR A 12 22.29 59.88 53.72
CA THR A 12 21.69 58.59 53.45
C THR A 12 21.44 58.28 51.95
N ASP A 13 21.91 59.19 51.09
CA ASP A 13 21.57 59.16 49.64
C ASP A 13 22.29 58.09 48.82
N ASN A 14 23.24 57.33 49.38
CA ASN A 14 24.06 56.40 48.61
C ASN A 14 23.55 54.97 48.65
N PHE A 15 22.56 54.63 49.47
CA PHE A 15 22.07 53.23 49.54
C PHE A 15 21.00 52.89 48.51
N LEU A 16 20.33 53.88 47.88
CA LEU A 16 19.25 53.68 46.92
C LEU A 16 19.72 53.60 45.45
N HIS A 17 20.99 53.84 45.16
CA HIS A 17 21.51 53.91 43.77
C HIS A 17 22.21 52.67 43.26
N ASN A 18 22.33 51.61 44.07
CA ASN A 18 23.06 50.41 43.64
C ASN A 18 22.16 49.21 43.29
N GLN A 19 21.04 49.51 42.58
CA GLN A 19 20.14 48.48 42.03
C GLN A 19 20.64 47.89 40.68
N ARG A 20 21.71 48.41 40.11
CA ARG A 20 22.21 47.95 38.80
C ARG A 20 22.66 46.48 38.76
N GLY A 21 23.06 45.94 39.93
CA GLY A 21 23.43 44.52 40.02
C GLY A 21 22.22 43.58 40.08
N ILE A 22 21.15 44.00 40.70
CA ILE A 22 19.92 43.19 40.85
C ILE A 22 19.17 43.12 39.52
N THR A 23 19.04 44.25 38.79
CA THR A 23 18.43 44.28 37.46
C THR A 23 19.20 43.47 36.43
N GLY A 24 20.55 43.37 36.57
CA GLY A 24 21.38 42.51 35.71
C GLY A 24 21.15 41.02 35.95
N LEU A 25 20.97 40.62 37.22
CA LEU A 25 20.66 39.22 37.59
C LEU A 25 19.25 38.82 37.15
N GLU A 26 18.25 39.67 37.31
CA GLU A 26 16.88 39.43 36.85
C GLU A 26 16.80 39.24 35.34
N THR A 27 17.46 40.13 34.59
CA THR A 27 17.47 40.02 33.12
C THR A 27 18.24 38.77 32.68
N ALA A 28 19.29 38.33 33.33
CA ALA A 28 20.04 37.12 33.05
C ALA A 28 19.17 35.87 33.28
N ILE A 29 18.42 35.82 34.39
CA ILE A 29 17.52 34.70 34.70
C ILE A 29 16.39 34.63 33.67
N VAL A 30 15.78 35.75 33.30
CA VAL A 30 14.72 35.78 32.24
C VAL A 30 15.28 35.34 30.90
N LEU A 31 16.49 35.78 30.54
CA LEU A 31 17.13 35.37 29.29
C LEU A 31 17.40 33.86 29.25
N ILE A 32 17.93 33.27 30.33
CA ILE A 32 18.15 31.84 30.42
C ILE A 32 16.83 31.09 30.33
N ALA A 33 15.83 31.51 31.08
CA ALA A 33 14.50 30.89 31.02
C ALA A 33 13.90 30.93 29.61
N PHE A 34 14.03 32.07 28.92
CA PHE A 34 13.56 32.24 27.56
C PHE A 34 14.30 31.29 26.56
N VAL A 35 15.64 31.20 26.67
CA VAL A 35 16.45 30.32 25.83
C VAL A 35 16.11 28.86 26.05
N VAL A 36 15.89 28.44 27.31
CA VAL A 36 15.49 27.05 27.63
C VAL A 36 14.13 26.73 27.03
N VAL A 37 13.14 27.59 27.23
CA VAL A 37 11.80 27.40 26.66
C VAL A 37 11.86 27.39 25.13
N ALA A 38 12.59 28.34 24.52
CA ALA A 38 12.74 28.39 23.07
C ALA A 38 13.41 27.15 22.50
N SER A 39 14.44 26.59 23.20
CA SER A 39 15.13 25.38 22.77
C SER A 39 14.21 24.14 22.83
N VAL A 40 13.36 24.02 23.85
CA VAL A 40 12.38 22.94 23.96
C VAL A 40 11.33 23.03 22.84
N PHE A 41 10.82 24.22 22.56
CA PHE A 41 9.91 24.45 21.45
C PHE A 41 10.57 24.16 20.10
N ALA A 42 11.79 24.62 19.89
CA ALA A 42 12.53 24.35 18.65
C ALA A 42 12.74 22.85 18.43
N PHE A 43 13.10 22.11 19.49
CA PHE A 43 13.24 20.65 19.44
C PHE A 43 11.89 19.97 19.10
N ALA A 44 10.80 20.38 19.74
CA ALA A 44 9.47 19.84 19.46
C ALA A 44 9.03 20.07 18.00
N VAL A 45 9.24 21.29 17.48
CA VAL A 45 8.91 21.63 16.08
C VAL A 45 9.78 20.84 15.09
N LEU A 46 11.09 20.76 15.36
CA LEU A 46 12.00 19.95 14.53
C LEU A 46 11.59 18.48 14.50
N ASN A 47 11.30 17.90 15.66
CA ASN A 47 10.90 16.50 15.74
C ASN A 47 9.60 16.24 14.98
N THR A 48 8.62 17.11 15.11
CA THR A 48 7.34 17.05 14.35
C THR A 48 7.59 17.22 12.85
N GLY A 49 8.51 18.12 12.47
CA GLY A 49 8.90 18.33 11.06
C GLY A 49 9.56 17.09 10.45
N PHE A 50 10.45 16.43 11.17
CA PHE A 50 11.04 15.18 10.72
C PHE A 50 10.01 14.07 10.53
N LEU A 51 9.12 13.86 11.52
CA LEU A 51 8.05 12.86 11.40
C LEU A 51 7.13 13.16 10.21
N SER A 52 6.77 14.41 9.99
CA SER A 52 5.96 14.81 8.83
C SER A 52 6.67 14.54 7.51
N SER A 53 7.98 14.83 7.45
CA SER A 53 8.80 14.57 6.26
C SER A 53 8.94 13.07 5.98
N GLU A 54 9.18 12.26 7.01
CA GLU A 54 9.26 10.80 6.88
C GLU A 54 7.94 10.22 6.40
N LYS A 55 6.81 10.64 6.97
CA LYS A 55 5.48 10.20 6.54
C LYS A 55 5.15 10.61 5.11
N SER A 56 5.55 11.81 4.70
CA SER A 56 5.39 12.28 3.33
C SER A 56 6.23 11.45 2.35
N LYS A 57 7.45 11.11 2.73
CA LYS A 57 8.34 10.24 1.94
C LYS A 57 7.78 8.82 1.85
N GLU A 58 7.32 8.26 2.95
CA GLU A 58 6.69 6.92 2.99
C GLU A 58 5.46 6.85 2.08
N ALA A 59 4.58 7.87 2.14
CA ALA A 59 3.41 7.96 1.28
C ALA A 59 3.78 8.11 -0.21
N ALA A 60 4.80 8.91 -0.53
CA ALA A 60 5.27 9.08 -1.90
C ALA A 60 5.90 7.79 -2.44
N LEU A 61 6.72 7.11 -1.64
CA LEU A 61 7.31 5.82 -2.02
C LEU A 61 6.24 4.74 -2.18
N GLY A 62 5.25 4.67 -1.28
CA GLY A 62 4.12 3.76 -1.40
C GLY A 62 3.32 3.97 -2.69
N GLY A 63 3.05 5.22 -3.06
CA GLY A 63 2.40 5.55 -4.33
C GLY A 63 3.23 5.21 -5.57
N LEU A 64 4.55 5.35 -5.49
CA LEU A 64 5.45 4.91 -6.56
C LEU A 64 5.48 3.38 -6.68
N GLN A 65 5.53 2.66 -5.57
CA GLN A 65 5.48 1.20 -5.56
C GLN A 65 4.18 0.67 -6.17
N GLU A 66 3.03 1.24 -5.80
CA GLU A 66 1.73 0.88 -6.36
C GLU A 66 1.69 1.01 -7.89
N THR A 67 2.29 2.07 -8.44
CA THR A 67 2.33 2.32 -9.88
C THR A 67 3.38 1.46 -10.59
N SER A 68 4.51 1.18 -9.95
CA SER A 68 5.62 0.43 -10.56
C SER A 68 5.48 -1.08 -10.46
N SER A 69 4.62 -1.60 -9.59
CA SER A 69 4.33 -3.03 -9.45
C SER A 69 3.02 -3.42 -10.15
N THR A 70 2.69 -2.80 -11.26
CA THR A 70 1.42 -3.04 -11.97
C THR A 70 1.58 -4.17 -12.98
N LEU A 71 0.67 -5.14 -12.91
CA LEU A 71 0.52 -6.19 -13.92
C LEU A 71 -0.39 -5.72 -15.06
N SER A 72 -0.16 -6.25 -16.23
CA SER A 72 -1.01 -6.04 -17.40
C SER A 72 -1.35 -7.35 -18.08
N LEU A 73 -2.58 -7.46 -18.57
CA LEU A 73 -3.01 -8.57 -19.41
C LEU A 73 -2.24 -8.54 -20.74
N ARG A 74 -1.71 -9.70 -21.13
CA ARG A 74 -1.01 -9.89 -22.39
C ARG A 74 -1.72 -10.94 -23.24
N GLY A 75 -2.12 -10.54 -24.44
CA GLY A 75 -2.86 -11.44 -25.34
C GLY A 75 -4.35 -11.51 -25.01
N GLU A 76 -4.93 -12.63 -25.40
CA GLU A 76 -6.37 -12.89 -25.32
C GLU A 76 -6.70 -13.73 -24.08
N VAL A 77 -7.97 -13.71 -23.69
CA VAL A 77 -8.48 -14.57 -22.61
C VAL A 77 -9.10 -15.81 -23.28
N ILE A 78 -8.60 -16.97 -22.92
CA ILE A 78 -9.04 -18.24 -23.48
C ILE A 78 -9.91 -18.94 -22.45
N ALA A 79 -11.10 -19.36 -22.87
CA ALA A 79 -11.98 -20.20 -22.07
C ALA A 79 -12.06 -21.59 -22.65
N ASP A 80 -11.96 -22.59 -21.77
CA ASP A 80 -12.10 -24.02 -22.08
C ASP A 80 -13.42 -24.52 -21.49
N SER A 81 -14.28 -25.10 -22.34
CA SER A 81 -15.55 -25.64 -21.89
C SER A 81 -15.44 -27.10 -21.46
N ASN A 82 -16.39 -27.53 -20.65
CA ASN A 82 -16.57 -28.94 -20.33
C ASN A 82 -16.81 -29.80 -21.58
N ALA A 83 -16.66 -31.11 -21.46
CA ALA A 83 -16.84 -32.05 -22.57
C ALA A 83 -18.24 -31.97 -23.20
N ALA A 84 -19.26 -31.58 -22.42
CA ALA A 84 -20.63 -31.40 -22.87
C ALA A 84 -20.88 -30.05 -23.55
N LYS A 85 -19.94 -29.11 -23.50
CA LYS A 85 -20.05 -27.72 -24.00
C LYS A 85 -21.22 -26.94 -23.40
N THR A 86 -21.53 -27.21 -22.16
CA THR A 86 -22.64 -26.57 -21.44
C THR A 86 -22.16 -25.49 -20.49
N ALA A 87 -20.91 -25.57 -20.06
CA ALA A 87 -20.29 -24.63 -19.11
C ALA A 87 -18.79 -24.50 -19.38
N VAL A 88 -18.19 -23.45 -18.83
CA VAL A 88 -16.75 -23.22 -18.85
C VAL A 88 -16.12 -23.82 -17.60
N ASP A 89 -15.09 -24.62 -17.81
CA ASP A 89 -14.34 -25.29 -16.75
C ASP A 89 -13.03 -24.56 -16.42
N LEU A 90 -12.37 -23.97 -17.44
CA LEU A 90 -11.08 -23.32 -17.29
C LEU A 90 -11.08 -21.96 -18.00
N ILE A 91 -10.43 -20.98 -17.37
CA ILE A 91 -10.12 -19.69 -17.98
C ILE A 91 -8.62 -19.47 -17.89
N LYS A 92 -7.99 -19.20 -19.05
CA LYS A 92 -6.54 -18.97 -19.16
C LYS A 92 -6.28 -17.57 -19.71
N PHE A 93 -5.32 -16.88 -19.10
CA PHE A 93 -4.86 -15.59 -19.57
C PHE A 93 -3.42 -15.34 -19.14
N ASN A 94 -2.72 -14.53 -19.92
CA ASN A 94 -1.32 -14.23 -19.68
C ASN A 94 -1.19 -12.88 -18.99
N LEU A 95 -0.34 -12.85 -17.97
CA LEU A 95 0.06 -11.64 -17.25
C LEU A 95 1.54 -11.35 -17.44
N ALA A 96 1.85 -10.08 -17.55
CA ALA A 96 3.23 -9.60 -17.49
C ALA A 96 3.24 -8.26 -16.73
N PRO A 97 4.38 -7.86 -16.14
CA PRO A 97 4.54 -6.52 -15.62
C PRO A 97 4.27 -5.50 -16.72
N ALA A 98 3.61 -4.39 -16.38
CA ALA A 98 3.41 -3.30 -17.31
C ALA A 98 4.77 -2.81 -17.84
N SER A 99 4.83 -2.33 -19.09
CA SER A 99 6.10 -1.91 -19.71
C SER A 99 6.83 -0.79 -18.95
N THR A 100 6.14 -0.10 -18.06
CA THR A 100 6.67 0.94 -17.16
C THR A 100 6.97 0.40 -15.75
N ALA A 101 6.63 -0.87 -15.47
CA ALA A 101 6.90 -1.47 -14.19
C ALA A 101 8.41 -1.66 -14.00
N SER A 102 8.93 -1.23 -12.89
CA SER A 102 10.33 -1.38 -12.49
C SER A 102 10.50 -2.30 -11.28
N GLU A 103 9.41 -2.69 -10.66
CA GLU A 103 9.39 -3.60 -9.51
C GLU A 103 8.70 -4.93 -9.86
N SER A 104 9.15 -5.96 -9.18
CA SER A 104 8.63 -7.31 -9.31
C SER A 104 7.30 -7.47 -8.58
N VAL A 105 6.44 -8.36 -9.07
CA VAL A 105 5.14 -8.65 -8.48
C VAL A 105 5.12 -10.08 -7.95
N ASP A 106 4.75 -10.22 -6.68
CA ASP A 106 4.65 -11.50 -6.00
C ASP A 106 3.31 -12.17 -6.34
N LEU A 107 3.39 -13.30 -7.07
CA LEU A 107 2.26 -14.17 -7.40
C LEU A 107 2.26 -15.45 -6.55
N SER A 108 3.00 -15.48 -5.45
CA SER A 108 2.95 -16.62 -4.53
C SER A 108 1.55 -16.78 -3.93
N THR A 109 1.33 -17.92 -3.33
CA THR A 109 0.06 -18.27 -2.65
C THR A 109 -0.37 -17.29 -1.56
N THR A 110 0.59 -16.59 -0.96
CA THR A 110 0.37 -15.57 0.07
C THR A 110 0.51 -14.14 -0.46
N GLY A 111 1.06 -13.99 -1.67
CA GLY A 111 1.36 -12.70 -2.29
C GLY A 111 0.22 -12.15 -3.14
N SER A 112 -0.68 -12.99 -3.63
CA SER A 112 -1.77 -12.56 -4.52
C SER A 112 -3.08 -13.25 -4.21
N VAL A 113 -4.17 -12.52 -4.38
CA VAL A 113 -5.54 -13.03 -4.25
C VAL A 113 -6.22 -12.90 -5.61
N ILE A 114 -6.77 -14.00 -6.12
CA ILE A 114 -7.60 -14.02 -7.32
C ILE A 114 -9.05 -14.22 -6.91
N THR A 115 -9.93 -13.32 -7.36
CA THR A 115 -11.36 -13.36 -7.08
C THR A 115 -12.10 -13.53 -8.39
N TYR A 116 -12.98 -14.50 -8.45
CA TYR A 116 -13.94 -14.70 -9.54
C TYR A 116 -15.29 -14.10 -9.15
N LEU A 117 -15.93 -13.37 -10.07
CA LEU A 117 -17.26 -12.78 -9.91
C LEU A 117 -18.07 -13.06 -11.16
N ASP A 118 -19.34 -13.43 -10.97
CA ASP A 118 -20.36 -13.48 -12.00
C ASP A 118 -21.68 -12.89 -11.46
N ASP A 119 -22.76 -12.94 -12.23
CA ASP A 119 -24.07 -12.42 -11.83
C ASP A 119 -24.69 -13.10 -10.60
N PHE A 120 -24.19 -14.28 -10.23
CA PHE A 120 -24.77 -15.12 -9.17
C PHE A 120 -23.87 -15.24 -7.94
N GLN A 121 -22.55 -15.09 -8.10
CA GLN A 121 -21.59 -15.38 -7.04
C GLN A 121 -20.31 -14.58 -7.15
N GLY A 122 -19.63 -14.43 -6.01
CA GLY A 122 -18.30 -13.84 -5.92
C GLY A 122 -17.45 -14.70 -5.00
N ILE A 123 -16.39 -15.32 -5.53
CA ILE A 123 -15.61 -16.32 -4.84
C ILE A 123 -14.12 -15.97 -4.91
N ASN A 124 -13.42 -16.08 -3.79
CA ASN A 124 -11.96 -16.02 -3.80
C ASN A 124 -11.41 -17.38 -4.22
N CYS A 125 -10.74 -17.42 -5.34
CA CYS A 125 -10.16 -18.65 -5.86
C CYS A 125 -8.97 -19.09 -5.01
N GLN A 126 -8.93 -20.35 -4.66
CA GLN A 126 -7.90 -20.94 -3.84
C GLN A 126 -6.69 -21.36 -4.71
N ASN A 127 -5.49 -21.20 -4.17
CA ASN A 127 -4.32 -21.76 -4.82
C ASN A 127 -4.06 -23.15 -4.24
N PRO A 128 -3.98 -24.20 -5.07
CA PRO A 128 -3.79 -25.57 -4.61
C PRO A 128 -2.52 -25.81 -3.77
N GLN A 129 -1.50 -24.95 -3.94
CA GLN A 129 -0.25 -25.07 -3.17
C GLN A 129 -0.37 -24.55 -1.74
N SER A 130 -1.39 -23.72 -1.45
CA SER A 130 -1.62 -23.12 -0.14
C SER A 130 -2.78 -23.74 0.65
N PHE A 131 -3.55 -24.62 0.02
CA PHE A 131 -4.77 -25.14 0.59
C PHE A 131 -4.55 -26.48 1.29
N ASP A 132 -4.94 -26.56 2.56
CA ASP A 132 -4.89 -27.78 3.39
C ASP A 132 -6.09 -28.74 3.11
N GLY A 133 -6.83 -28.50 2.02
CA GLY A 133 -7.96 -29.26 1.55
C GLY A 133 -7.72 -29.90 0.18
N ASP A 134 -8.68 -30.70 -0.25
CA ASP A 134 -8.65 -31.34 -1.57
C ASP A 134 -8.91 -30.28 -2.66
N PRO A 135 -7.96 -30.01 -3.56
CA PRO A 135 -8.15 -29.01 -4.62
C PRO A 135 -9.29 -29.37 -5.59
N ASP A 136 -9.64 -30.65 -5.66
CA ASP A 136 -10.75 -31.12 -6.50
C ASP A 136 -12.13 -30.74 -5.97
N THR A 137 -12.23 -30.27 -4.73
CA THR A 137 -13.50 -29.83 -4.09
C THR A 137 -13.65 -28.32 -4.06
N ALA A 138 -12.63 -27.54 -4.41
CA ALA A 138 -12.73 -26.09 -4.45
C ALA A 138 -13.65 -25.64 -5.59
N GLU A 139 -14.55 -24.70 -5.29
CA GLU A 139 -15.44 -24.09 -6.28
C GLU A 139 -14.68 -23.28 -7.34
N CYS A 140 -13.60 -22.62 -6.91
CA CYS A 140 -12.67 -21.92 -7.77
C CYS A 140 -11.24 -22.15 -7.28
N SER A 141 -10.36 -22.58 -8.18
CA SER A 141 -8.92 -22.66 -7.90
C SER A 141 -8.12 -22.00 -9.03
N TRP A 142 -6.88 -21.63 -8.73
CA TRP A 142 -6.01 -21.03 -9.74
C TRP A 142 -4.58 -21.58 -9.65
N SER A 143 -3.92 -21.62 -10.77
CA SER A 143 -2.51 -21.99 -10.87
C SER A 143 -1.77 -21.04 -11.82
N SER A 144 -0.46 -20.97 -11.66
CA SER A 144 0.42 -20.18 -12.52
C SER A 144 1.40 -21.09 -13.25
N GLU A 145 1.58 -20.87 -14.54
CA GLU A 145 2.59 -21.53 -15.38
C GLU A 145 3.46 -20.46 -16.06
N TRP A 146 4.77 -20.63 -15.99
CA TRP A 146 5.70 -19.65 -16.55
C TRP A 146 5.89 -19.88 -18.05
N LEU A 147 5.57 -18.84 -18.82
CA LEU A 147 5.88 -18.79 -20.26
C LEU A 147 7.31 -18.26 -20.48
N ILE A 148 7.70 -17.27 -19.72
CA ILE A 148 9.04 -16.67 -19.72
C ILE A 148 9.39 -16.37 -18.27
N GLY A 149 10.44 -16.97 -17.76
CA GLY A 149 10.86 -16.81 -16.37
C GLY A 149 10.67 -18.08 -15.53
N SER A 150 10.76 -17.95 -14.21
CA SER A 150 10.56 -19.03 -13.24
C SER A 150 10.46 -18.49 -11.82
N GLY A 151 9.78 -19.23 -10.93
CA GLY A 151 9.69 -18.89 -9.52
C GLY A 151 8.27 -18.52 -9.09
N GLU A 152 8.12 -17.61 -8.14
CA GLU A 152 6.86 -17.12 -7.61
C GLU A 152 6.71 -15.60 -7.78
N ILE A 153 7.78 -14.93 -8.18
CA ILE A 153 7.84 -13.47 -8.34
C ILE A 153 8.03 -13.19 -9.83
N VAL A 154 7.16 -12.35 -10.37
CA VAL A 154 7.21 -11.94 -11.79
C VAL A 154 8.07 -10.70 -11.92
N ASP A 155 9.22 -10.84 -12.54
CA ASP A 155 10.16 -9.76 -12.79
C ASP A 155 9.84 -9.01 -14.11
N PRO A 156 10.33 -7.77 -14.27
CA PRO A 156 10.18 -7.03 -15.52
C PRO A 156 10.74 -7.82 -16.74
N GLY A 157 9.88 -8.07 -17.71
CA GLY A 157 10.20 -8.85 -18.91
C GLY A 157 9.80 -10.32 -18.86
N GLU A 158 9.34 -10.80 -17.73
CA GLU A 158 8.79 -12.15 -17.59
C GLU A 158 7.31 -12.21 -17.93
N GLN A 159 6.82 -13.43 -18.19
CA GLN A 159 5.43 -13.70 -18.53
C GLN A 159 4.95 -14.97 -17.85
N VAL A 160 3.75 -14.90 -17.29
CA VAL A 160 3.10 -16.00 -16.59
C VAL A 160 1.70 -16.21 -17.14
N GLU A 161 1.33 -17.45 -17.40
CA GLU A 161 -0.04 -17.87 -17.68
C GLU A 161 -0.74 -18.19 -16.37
N ILE A 162 -1.89 -17.60 -16.15
CA ILE A 162 -2.79 -17.92 -15.04
C ILE A 162 -3.92 -18.80 -15.59
N THR A 163 -4.11 -19.93 -14.96
CA THR A 163 -5.24 -20.82 -15.21
C THR A 163 -6.18 -20.78 -14.03
N VAL A 164 -7.40 -20.35 -14.25
CA VAL A 164 -8.48 -20.34 -13.25
C VAL A 164 -9.39 -21.52 -13.55
N THR A 165 -9.56 -22.42 -12.58
CA THR A 165 -10.37 -23.64 -12.67
C THR A 165 -11.69 -23.45 -11.98
N LEU A 166 -12.80 -23.70 -12.69
CA LEU A 166 -14.18 -23.41 -12.27
C LEU A 166 -15.06 -24.69 -12.30
N THR A 167 -14.47 -25.85 -12.29
CA THR A 167 -15.18 -27.15 -12.48
C THR A 167 -16.26 -27.44 -11.47
N ASN A 168 -16.14 -26.92 -10.25
CA ASN A 168 -17.08 -27.16 -9.14
C ASN A 168 -17.98 -25.98 -8.82
N LEU A 169 -18.03 -25.00 -9.71
CA LEU A 169 -18.84 -23.78 -9.52
C LEU A 169 -20.34 -24.11 -9.44
N THR A 170 -21.08 -23.47 -8.56
CA THR A 170 -22.52 -23.67 -8.45
C THR A 170 -23.26 -22.34 -8.28
N PRO A 171 -23.96 -21.81 -9.32
CA PRO A 171 -24.14 -22.39 -10.65
C PRO A 171 -22.88 -22.36 -11.52
N LEU A 172 -22.85 -23.23 -12.54
CA LEU A 172 -21.76 -23.26 -13.52
C LEU A 172 -21.81 -22.04 -14.44
N LEU A 173 -20.66 -21.57 -14.89
CA LEU A 173 -20.53 -20.46 -15.84
C LEU A 173 -20.98 -20.90 -17.24
N ALA A 174 -22.19 -20.46 -17.67
CA ALA A 174 -22.84 -20.86 -18.91
C ALA A 174 -22.66 -19.84 -20.05
N ALA A 175 -23.12 -20.22 -21.25
CA ALA A 175 -23.08 -19.32 -22.41
C ALA A 175 -23.82 -17.99 -22.17
N LYS A 176 -23.33 -16.91 -22.78
CA LYS A 176 -23.84 -15.53 -22.68
C LYS A 176 -23.71 -14.87 -21.32
N GLN A 177 -23.11 -15.52 -20.34
CA GLN A 177 -22.84 -14.90 -19.05
C GLN A 177 -21.59 -14.02 -19.09
N GLU A 178 -21.61 -12.97 -18.31
CA GLU A 178 -20.45 -12.13 -18.04
C GLU A 178 -19.73 -12.64 -16.79
N PHE A 179 -18.44 -12.62 -16.84
CA PHE A 179 -17.61 -12.91 -15.67
C PHE A 179 -16.50 -11.86 -15.51
N THR A 180 -16.08 -11.66 -14.30
CA THR A 180 -14.98 -10.78 -13.94
C THR A 180 -13.98 -11.52 -13.06
N ILE A 181 -12.72 -11.51 -13.47
CA ILE A 181 -11.61 -12.01 -12.66
C ILE A 181 -10.82 -10.80 -12.16
N GLN A 182 -10.63 -10.72 -10.86
CA GLN A 182 -9.83 -9.68 -10.23
C GLN A 182 -8.56 -10.31 -9.65
N ILE A 183 -7.41 -9.85 -10.08
CA ILE A 183 -6.12 -10.26 -9.57
C ILE A 183 -5.59 -9.12 -8.71
N LYS A 184 -5.47 -9.37 -7.41
CA LYS A 184 -5.00 -8.41 -6.42
C LYS A 184 -3.68 -8.88 -5.83
N PRO A 185 -2.54 -8.37 -6.29
CA PRO A 185 -1.25 -8.63 -5.67
C PRO A 185 -1.15 -7.92 -4.31
N ASN A 186 -0.20 -8.32 -3.48
CA ASN A 186 0.08 -7.66 -2.20
C ASN A 186 0.62 -6.23 -2.37
N LYS A 187 1.25 -5.96 -3.53
CA LYS A 187 1.72 -4.64 -3.96
C LYS A 187 1.35 -4.45 -5.43
N GLY A 188 0.93 -3.26 -5.78
CA GLY A 188 0.55 -2.92 -7.15
C GLY A 188 -0.95 -2.80 -7.36
N ALA A 189 -1.33 -2.37 -8.56
CA ALA A 189 -2.72 -2.16 -8.92
C ALA A 189 -3.46 -3.48 -9.17
N VAL A 190 -4.75 -3.50 -8.85
CA VAL A 190 -5.63 -4.63 -9.16
C VAL A 190 -5.83 -4.74 -10.66
N VAL A 191 -5.59 -5.92 -11.22
CA VAL A 191 -5.93 -6.23 -12.61
C VAL A 191 -7.37 -6.75 -12.65
N ILE A 192 -8.20 -6.17 -13.48
CA ILE A 192 -9.59 -6.56 -13.66
C ILE A 192 -9.78 -7.03 -15.10
N VAL A 193 -10.24 -8.26 -15.24
CA VAL A 193 -10.53 -8.90 -16.53
C VAL A 193 -12.02 -9.21 -16.58
N THR A 194 -12.79 -8.40 -17.28
CA THR A 194 -14.24 -8.63 -17.50
C THR A 194 -14.45 -9.07 -18.93
N ARG A 195 -15.16 -10.19 -19.12
CA ARG A 195 -15.45 -10.77 -20.43
C ARG A 195 -16.85 -11.39 -20.44
N THR A 196 -17.44 -11.46 -21.63
CA THR A 196 -18.73 -12.11 -21.86
C THR A 196 -18.56 -13.34 -22.72
N LEU A 197 -19.13 -14.46 -22.31
CA LEU A 197 -19.08 -15.69 -23.06
C LEU A 197 -19.94 -15.64 -24.33
N PRO A 198 -19.52 -16.30 -25.41
CA PRO A 198 -20.30 -16.38 -26.64
C PRO A 198 -21.62 -17.15 -26.45
N GLY A 199 -22.49 -17.00 -27.39
CA GLY A 199 -23.81 -17.68 -27.37
C GLY A 199 -23.77 -19.18 -27.52
N GLU A 200 -22.71 -19.71 -28.12
CA GLU A 200 -22.41 -21.14 -28.22
C GLU A 200 -21.00 -21.38 -27.66
N LEU A 201 -20.88 -22.34 -26.74
CA LEU A 201 -19.61 -22.74 -26.19
C LEU A 201 -18.89 -23.70 -27.13
N GLN A 202 -17.66 -23.42 -27.42
CA GLN A 202 -16.75 -24.31 -28.16
C GLN A 202 -15.77 -24.92 -27.16
N GLY A 203 -15.10 -26.03 -27.54
CA GLY A 203 -14.14 -26.68 -26.67
C GLY A 203 -13.09 -25.70 -26.13
N ILE A 204 -12.49 -24.92 -27.02
CA ILE A 204 -11.57 -23.82 -26.71
C ILE A 204 -12.06 -22.59 -27.44
N MET A 205 -12.16 -21.46 -26.77
CA MET A 205 -12.66 -20.20 -27.34
C MET A 205 -11.93 -18.98 -26.82
N ASP A 206 -11.76 -18.01 -27.68
CA ASP A 206 -11.33 -16.66 -27.31
C ASP A 206 -12.53 -15.86 -26.79
N VAL A 207 -12.36 -15.20 -25.66
CA VAL A 207 -13.41 -14.45 -24.98
C VAL A 207 -13.08 -12.95 -25.03
N LYS A 208 -13.97 -12.20 -25.64
CA LYS A 208 -13.78 -10.76 -25.91
C LYS A 208 -14.53 -9.88 -24.93
#